data_00d05916a61dd5a83bbe9f849cd51ddd
#
_entry.id   00d05916a61dd5a83bbe9f849cd51ddd
#
_cell.length_a   1.000
_cell.length_b   1.000
_cell.length_c   1.000
_cell.angle_alpha   90.00
_cell.angle_beta   90.00
_cell.angle_gamma   90.00
#
_symmetry.space_group_name_H-M   'P 1'
#
loop_
_entity.id
_entity.type
_entity.pdbx_description
1 polymer ?
#
loop_
_entity_poly.entity_id
_entity_poly.type
_entity_poly.pdbx_seq_one_letter_code
_entity_poly.pdbx_strand_id
1 'polypeptide(L)'
;YVFFEQFCNAFKQNKIDRCGFLYELNGKDETFEEQFLSDGENGFMSRYALLYLISKTTNEKFLILLDEPETHFNEHWKRYFLKLLCDVLAQKDTDVFVATHSAMLVSDVKKHELHRFELNDNEIISNDCLLNSYGANIIDIGQILFKMEGNIGERAKDEIEKLLNSNSKKDIEKIERLLSEVGPGEYRWRLRAKLQELMSQKKVTVPVCPLVRKRRKYA
;
A
#
# COMPACT_ATOMS: atom_id res chain seq x y z
N TYR A 1 -20.78 31.47 -12.56
CA TYR A 1 -21.05 31.02 -13.96
C TYR A 1 -20.52 32.03 -14.98
N VAL A 2 -20.92 33.31 -14.91
CA VAL A 2 -20.54 34.37 -15.88
C VAL A 2 -19.01 34.50 -15.98
N PHE A 3 -18.27 34.48 -14.87
CA PHE A 3 -16.82 34.60 -14.88
C PHE A 3 -16.15 33.41 -15.57
N PHE A 4 -16.61 32.20 -15.30
CA PHE A 4 -16.03 30.99 -15.91
C PHE A 4 -16.30 30.93 -17.41
N GLU A 5 -17.48 31.33 -17.83
CA GLU A 5 -17.85 31.41 -19.25
C GLU A 5 -17.02 32.47 -19.99
N GLN A 6 -16.83 33.63 -19.39
CA GLN A 6 -15.97 34.71 -19.92
C GLN A 6 -14.50 34.23 -20.01
N PHE A 7 -14.00 33.53 -18.99
CA PHE A 7 -12.70 32.95 -18.99
C PHE A 7 -12.50 31.92 -20.10
N CYS A 8 -13.42 30.95 -20.23
CA CYS A 8 -13.38 29.95 -21.29
C CYS A 8 -13.41 30.59 -22.68
N ASN A 9 -14.22 31.66 -22.87
CA ASN A 9 -14.27 32.38 -24.13
C ASN A 9 -12.98 33.14 -24.44
N ALA A 10 -12.36 33.75 -23.45
CA ALA A 10 -11.09 34.45 -23.62
C ALA A 10 -9.95 33.45 -23.94
N PHE A 11 -9.95 32.25 -23.32
CA PHE A 11 -9.00 31.19 -23.62
C PHE A 11 -9.20 30.66 -25.05
N LYS A 12 -10.45 30.37 -25.47
CA LYS A 12 -10.76 29.95 -26.85
C LYS A 12 -10.38 30.98 -27.90
N GLN A 13 -10.36 32.27 -27.55
CA GLN A 13 -9.98 33.37 -28.44
C GLN A 13 -8.46 33.68 -28.41
N ASN A 14 -7.66 32.82 -27.77
CA ASN A 14 -6.21 33.01 -27.56
C ASN A 14 -5.83 34.36 -26.89
N LYS A 15 -6.74 34.88 -26.05
CA LYS A 15 -6.48 36.09 -25.25
C LYS A 15 -5.81 35.80 -23.93
N ILE A 16 -5.76 34.52 -23.55
CA ILE A 16 -5.10 34.01 -22.38
C ILE A 16 -4.22 32.85 -22.83
N ASP A 17 -2.92 33.00 -22.75
CA ASP A 17 -1.96 31.97 -23.14
C ASP A 17 -1.79 30.91 -22.04
N ARG A 18 -1.86 31.32 -20.79
CA ARG A 18 -1.64 30.47 -19.63
C ARG A 18 -2.45 30.95 -18.44
N CYS A 19 -2.98 29.99 -17.71
CA CYS A 19 -3.55 30.19 -16.38
C CYS A 19 -2.90 29.18 -15.42
N GLY A 20 -2.57 29.64 -14.24
CA GLY A 20 -1.99 28.81 -13.20
C GLY A 20 -2.39 29.33 -11.82
N PHE A 21 -2.16 28.51 -10.81
CA PHE A 21 -2.40 28.87 -9.42
C PHE A 21 -1.10 29.23 -8.73
N LEU A 22 -1.17 30.27 -7.89
CA LEU A 22 -0.12 30.66 -6.98
C LEU A 22 -0.55 30.22 -5.57
N TYR A 23 0.26 29.41 -4.92
CA TYR A 23 -0.01 28.88 -3.59
C TYR A 23 0.81 29.63 -2.56
N GLU A 24 0.19 30.02 -1.43
CA GLU A 24 0.88 30.53 -0.25
C GLU A 24 1.09 29.40 0.75
N LEU A 25 2.30 29.29 1.28
CA LEU A 25 2.58 28.40 2.40
C LEU A 25 2.07 29.01 3.70
N ASN A 26 1.16 28.32 4.38
CA ASN A 26 0.61 28.77 5.66
C ASN A 26 1.73 29.13 6.65
N GLY A 27 1.76 30.41 7.06
CA GLY A 27 2.71 30.95 8.04
C GLY A 27 4.09 31.31 7.48
N LYS A 28 4.23 31.36 6.16
CA LYS A 28 5.44 31.87 5.48
C LYS A 28 5.03 32.85 4.39
N ASP A 29 5.81 33.92 4.21
CA ASP A 29 5.63 34.87 3.08
C ASP A 29 6.18 34.30 1.75
N GLU A 30 6.15 32.98 1.61
CA GLU A 30 6.66 32.30 0.42
C GLU A 30 5.49 31.80 -0.43
N THR A 31 5.53 32.12 -1.70
CA THR A 31 4.57 31.64 -2.70
C THR A 31 5.28 30.73 -3.68
N PHE A 32 4.55 29.74 -4.22
CA PHE A 32 5.05 28.89 -5.29
C PHE A 32 3.96 28.66 -6.35
N GLU A 33 4.41 28.45 -7.58
CA GLU A 33 3.51 28.20 -8.70
C GLU A 33 3.13 26.72 -8.79
N GLU A 34 1.96 26.43 -9.37
CA GLU A 34 1.43 25.09 -9.62
C GLU A 34 2.44 24.15 -10.29
N GLN A 35 3.29 24.65 -11.16
CA GLN A 35 4.31 23.86 -11.87
C GLN A 35 5.35 23.20 -10.96
N PHE A 36 5.47 23.65 -9.71
CA PHE A 36 6.36 23.04 -8.72
C PHE A 36 5.71 21.91 -7.92
N LEU A 37 4.41 21.68 -8.10
CA LEU A 37 3.73 20.53 -7.53
C LEU A 37 4.11 19.26 -8.29
N SER A 38 4.28 18.16 -7.56
CA SER A 38 4.35 16.84 -8.17
C SER A 38 3.00 16.46 -8.81
N ASP A 39 3.01 15.50 -9.73
CA ASP A 39 1.77 15.00 -10.37
C ASP A 39 0.73 14.53 -9.34
N GLY A 40 1.19 13.89 -8.26
CA GLY A 40 0.32 13.46 -7.17
C GLY A 40 -0.31 14.63 -6.42
N GLU A 41 0.47 15.66 -6.08
CA GLU A 41 -0.02 16.87 -5.43
C GLU A 41 -1.00 17.63 -6.30
N ASN A 42 -0.67 17.81 -7.56
CA ASN A 42 -1.53 18.49 -8.51
C ASN A 42 -2.85 17.71 -8.72
N GLY A 43 -2.75 16.39 -8.90
CA GLY A 43 -3.91 15.51 -8.99
C GLY A 43 -4.82 15.56 -7.76
N PHE A 44 -4.23 15.57 -6.56
CA PHE A 44 -4.97 15.69 -5.30
C PHE A 44 -5.67 17.04 -5.20
N MET A 45 -4.94 18.14 -5.40
CA MET A 45 -5.48 19.50 -5.31
C MET A 45 -6.60 19.74 -6.32
N SER A 46 -6.43 19.27 -7.55
CA SER A 46 -7.44 19.42 -8.60
C SER A 46 -8.74 18.69 -8.27
N ARG A 47 -8.65 17.43 -7.80
CA ARG A 47 -9.82 16.63 -7.40
C ARG A 47 -10.52 17.25 -6.20
N TYR A 48 -9.75 17.64 -5.19
CA TYR A 48 -10.29 18.27 -3.99
C TYR A 48 -10.96 19.63 -4.28
N ALA A 49 -10.33 20.46 -5.10
CA ALA A 49 -10.89 21.74 -5.54
C ALA A 49 -12.21 21.54 -6.31
N LEU A 50 -12.28 20.56 -7.20
CA LEU A 50 -13.50 20.23 -7.93
C LEU A 50 -14.63 19.79 -6.97
N LEU A 51 -14.36 18.89 -6.04
CA LEU A 51 -15.33 18.44 -5.04
C LEU A 51 -15.80 19.60 -4.16
N TYR A 52 -14.87 20.46 -3.74
CA TYR A 52 -15.21 21.67 -2.98
C TYR A 52 -16.09 22.63 -3.76
N LEU A 53 -15.79 22.89 -5.03
CA LEU A 53 -16.61 23.73 -5.91
C LEU A 53 -18.01 23.15 -6.07
N ILE A 54 -18.15 21.86 -6.36
CA ILE A 54 -19.43 21.17 -6.46
C ILE A 54 -20.21 21.33 -5.14
N SER A 55 -19.55 21.13 -4.00
CA SER A 55 -20.19 21.29 -2.70
C SER A 55 -20.72 22.71 -2.42
N LYS A 56 -20.14 23.73 -3.06
CA LYS A 56 -20.55 25.14 -2.89
C LYS A 56 -21.57 25.63 -3.92
N THR A 57 -21.61 24.98 -5.08
CA THR A 57 -22.42 25.51 -6.21
C THR A 57 -23.81 24.90 -6.31
N THR A 58 -24.05 23.73 -5.71
CA THR A 58 -25.37 23.10 -5.76
C THR A 58 -25.94 22.81 -4.38
N ASN A 59 -27.24 22.98 -4.23
CA ASN A 59 -28.03 22.55 -3.08
C ASN A 59 -28.88 21.32 -3.43
N GLU A 60 -28.81 20.83 -4.65
CA GLU A 60 -29.55 19.65 -5.10
C GLU A 60 -28.82 18.38 -4.66
N LYS A 61 -29.58 17.28 -4.52
CA LYS A 61 -29.01 15.96 -4.35
C LYS A 61 -28.27 15.56 -5.61
N PHE A 62 -27.05 15.05 -5.46
CA PHE A 62 -26.23 14.61 -6.58
C PHE A 62 -25.48 13.32 -6.26
N LEU A 63 -25.04 12.64 -7.29
CA LEU A 63 -24.26 11.43 -7.24
C LEU A 63 -22.84 11.71 -7.70
N ILE A 64 -21.86 11.28 -6.92
CA ILE A 64 -20.45 11.33 -7.29
C ILE A 64 -19.99 9.90 -7.59
N LEU A 65 -19.40 9.71 -8.75
CA LEU A 65 -18.74 8.47 -9.16
C LEU A 65 -17.26 8.76 -9.32
N LEU A 66 -16.44 8.08 -8.53
CA LEU A 66 -14.99 8.19 -8.55
C LEU A 66 -14.39 6.85 -8.93
N ASP A 67 -13.57 6.84 -9.97
CA ASP A 67 -12.82 5.66 -10.41
C ASP A 67 -11.34 5.91 -10.15
N GLU A 68 -10.74 5.05 -9.31
CA GLU A 68 -9.34 5.12 -8.89
C GLU A 68 -8.88 6.55 -8.52
N PRO A 69 -9.63 7.26 -7.66
CA PRO A 69 -9.33 8.66 -7.38
C PRO A 69 -7.99 8.88 -6.69
N GLU A 70 -7.42 7.85 -6.08
CA GLU A 70 -6.14 7.86 -5.39
C GLU A 70 -4.93 7.59 -6.31
N THR A 71 -5.16 7.37 -7.59
CA THR A 71 -4.08 7.14 -8.56
C THR A 71 -3.08 8.31 -8.54
N HIS A 72 -1.80 7.98 -8.46
CA HIS A 72 -0.65 8.89 -8.29
C HIS A 72 -0.51 9.51 -6.88
N PHE A 73 -1.39 9.22 -5.92
CA PHE A 73 -1.19 9.67 -4.55
C PHE A 73 -0.11 8.84 -3.86
N ASN A 74 0.69 9.51 -3.03
CA ASN A 74 1.52 8.80 -2.08
C ASN A 74 0.67 8.17 -0.96
N GLU A 75 1.22 7.21 -0.22
CA GLU A 75 0.49 6.48 0.83
C GLU A 75 -0.03 7.40 1.96
N HIS A 76 0.65 8.51 2.23
CA HIS A 76 0.20 9.50 3.21
C HIS A 76 -1.12 10.15 2.78
N TRP A 77 -1.23 10.55 1.52
CA TRP A 77 -2.42 11.21 0.98
C TRP A 77 -3.59 10.24 0.83
N LYS A 78 -3.33 8.99 0.47
CA LYS A 78 -4.36 7.95 0.42
C LYS A 78 -5.07 7.78 1.78
N ARG A 79 -4.32 7.87 2.89
CA ARG A 79 -4.90 7.78 4.25
C ARG A 79 -5.89 8.88 4.59
N TYR A 80 -5.75 10.06 4.00
CA TYR A 80 -6.60 11.20 4.30
C TYR A 80 -7.71 11.40 3.29
N PHE A 81 -7.66 10.72 2.15
CA PHE A 81 -8.54 10.99 1.02
C PHE A 81 -10.02 10.85 1.40
N LEU A 82 -10.45 9.71 1.93
CA LEU A 82 -11.86 9.49 2.30
C LEU A 82 -12.31 10.43 3.41
N LYS A 83 -11.46 10.69 4.40
CA LYS A 83 -11.78 11.68 5.44
C LYS A 83 -12.05 13.06 4.85
N LEU A 84 -11.17 13.55 3.99
CA LEU A 84 -11.33 14.85 3.33
C LEU A 84 -12.56 14.89 2.43
N LEU A 85 -12.84 13.80 1.73
CA LEU A 85 -14.06 13.65 0.91
C LEU A 85 -15.32 13.78 1.80
N CYS A 86 -15.38 13.06 2.90
CA CYS A 86 -16.47 13.15 3.87
C CYS A 86 -16.60 14.55 4.47
N ASP A 87 -15.48 15.19 4.83
CA ASP A 87 -15.48 16.54 5.42
C ASP A 87 -16.02 17.59 4.43
N VAL A 88 -15.69 17.50 3.14
CA VAL A 88 -16.17 18.41 2.09
C VAL A 88 -17.66 18.22 1.85
N LEU A 89 -18.14 17.00 1.92
CA LEU A 89 -19.52 16.63 1.57
C LEU A 89 -20.45 16.51 2.79
N ALA A 90 -19.95 16.73 4.01
CA ALA A 90 -20.66 16.46 5.27
C ALA A 90 -22.05 17.12 5.40
N GLN A 91 -22.30 18.23 4.69
CA GLN A 91 -23.56 18.98 4.74
C GLN A 91 -24.40 18.84 3.46
N LYS A 92 -24.07 17.86 2.62
CA LYS A 92 -24.71 17.65 1.33
C LYS A 92 -25.46 16.32 1.32
N ASP A 93 -26.66 16.34 0.74
CA ASP A 93 -27.39 15.12 0.42
C ASP A 93 -26.78 14.52 -0.86
N THR A 94 -25.72 13.72 -0.69
CA THR A 94 -24.89 13.24 -1.78
C THR A 94 -24.56 11.79 -1.59
N ASP A 95 -24.81 10.98 -2.61
CA ASP A 95 -24.33 9.61 -2.67
C ASP A 95 -22.96 9.59 -3.38
N VAL A 96 -22.02 8.85 -2.82
CA VAL A 96 -20.65 8.73 -3.35
C VAL A 96 -20.31 7.26 -3.58
N PHE A 97 -19.91 6.92 -4.79
CA PHE A 97 -19.37 5.61 -5.13
C PHE A 97 -17.90 5.76 -5.53
N VAL A 98 -17.04 5.00 -4.86
CA VAL A 98 -15.61 4.98 -5.13
C VAL A 98 -15.22 3.59 -5.59
N ALA A 99 -14.82 3.45 -6.84
CA ALA A 99 -14.16 2.24 -7.32
C ALA A 99 -12.66 2.35 -7.05
N THR A 100 -12.08 1.35 -6.39
CA THR A 100 -10.66 1.37 -6.00
C THR A 100 -10.10 -0.03 -5.82
N HIS A 101 -8.79 -0.18 -6.04
CA HIS A 101 -8.01 -1.35 -5.65
C HIS A 101 -7.06 -1.05 -4.46
N SER A 102 -7.20 0.10 -3.81
CA SER A 102 -6.35 0.52 -2.70
C SER A 102 -6.80 -0.09 -1.37
N ALA A 103 -6.01 -0.99 -0.80
CA ALA A 103 -6.24 -1.53 0.54
C ALA A 103 -6.27 -0.43 1.62
N MET A 104 -5.57 0.70 1.38
CA MET A 104 -5.56 1.83 2.29
C MET A 104 -6.94 2.51 2.34
N LEU A 105 -7.58 2.76 1.21
CA LEU A 105 -8.93 3.32 1.17
C LEU A 105 -9.93 2.35 1.79
N VAL A 106 -9.86 1.08 1.42
CA VAL A 106 -10.76 0.04 1.94
C VAL A 106 -10.67 -0.09 3.47
N SER A 107 -9.50 0.18 4.08
CA SER A 107 -9.34 0.16 5.54
C SER A 107 -10.16 1.22 6.27
N ASP A 108 -10.64 2.23 5.56
CA ASP A 108 -11.45 3.35 6.10
C ASP A 108 -12.96 3.19 5.83
N VAL A 109 -13.37 2.04 5.24
CA VAL A 109 -14.75 1.76 4.83
C VAL A 109 -15.34 0.63 5.67
N LYS A 110 -16.56 0.81 6.14
CA LYS A 110 -17.29 -0.22 6.91
C LYS A 110 -17.83 -1.30 5.98
N LYS A 111 -17.97 -2.50 6.54
CA LYS A 111 -18.41 -3.70 5.81
C LYS A 111 -19.67 -3.49 4.96
N HIS A 112 -20.67 -2.80 5.49
CA HIS A 112 -21.95 -2.58 4.79
C HIS A 112 -21.89 -1.53 3.67
N GLU A 113 -20.78 -0.79 3.59
CA GLU A 113 -20.49 0.20 2.55
C GLU A 113 -19.58 -0.38 1.46
N LEU A 114 -19.11 -1.63 1.63
CA LEU A 114 -18.14 -2.27 0.77
C LEU A 114 -18.80 -3.32 -0.13
N HIS A 115 -18.71 -3.12 -1.44
CA HIS A 115 -19.15 -4.06 -2.46
C HIS A 115 -17.94 -4.60 -3.22
N ARG A 116 -17.88 -5.92 -3.34
CA ARG A 116 -16.81 -6.60 -4.08
C ARG A 116 -17.35 -7.11 -5.40
N PHE A 117 -16.65 -6.77 -6.47
CA PHE A 117 -16.90 -7.28 -7.80
C PHE A 117 -15.81 -8.26 -8.21
N GLU A 118 -16.20 -9.41 -8.70
CA GLU A 118 -15.29 -10.44 -9.23
C GLU A 118 -15.72 -10.81 -10.64
N LEU A 119 -14.72 -11.01 -11.51
CA LEU A 119 -14.95 -11.58 -12.83
C LEU A 119 -14.84 -13.10 -12.70
N ASN A 120 -15.93 -13.81 -12.99
CA ASN A 120 -15.97 -15.26 -13.01
C ASN A 120 -16.57 -15.72 -14.35
N ASP A 121 -15.87 -16.52 -15.12
CA ASP A 121 -16.29 -17.04 -16.43
C ASP A 121 -16.94 -16.01 -17.37
N ASN A 122 -16.35 -14.81 -17.46
CA ASN A 122 -16.85 -13.64 -18.19
C ASN A 122 -18.11 -12.96 -17.63
N GLU A 123 -18.56 -13.34 -16.46
CA GLU A 123 -19.65 -12.65 -15.76
C GLU A 123 -19.11 -11.87 -14.56
N ILE A 124 -19.63 -10.66 -14.37
CA ILE A 124 -19.32 -9.84 -13.19
C ILE A 124 -20.27 -10.23 -12.08
N ILE A 125 -19.73 -10.78 -11.00
CA ILE A 125 -20.49 -11.16 -9.82
C ILE A 125 -20.21 -10.14 -8.72
N SER A 126 -21.28 -9.57 -8.16
CA SER A 126 -21.21 -8.76 -6.94
C SER A 126 -21.43 -9.66 -5.74
N ASN A 127 -20.45 -9.73 -4.85
CA ASN A 127 -20.53 -10.48 -3.61
C ASN A 127 -20.50 -9.52 -2.41
N ASP A 128 -21.32 -9.83 -1.41
CA ASP A 128 -21.21 -9.16 -0.11
C ASP A 128 -19.82 -9.43 0.48
N CYS A 129 -19.13 -8.37 0.83
CA CYS A 129 -17.83 -8.52 1.44
C CYS A 129 -17.97 -9.10 2.85
N LEU A 130 -17.36 -10.26 3.11
CA LEU A 130 -17.37 -10.89 4.43
C LEU A 130 -16.33 -10.31 5.38
N LEU A 131 -15.39 -9.52 4.86
CA LEU A 131 -14.30 -8.93 5.63
C LEU A 131 -14.78 -7.70 6.42
N ASN A 132 -14.46 -7.64 7.70
CA ASN A 132 -14.53 -6.41 8.47
C ASN A 132 -13.31 -5.55 8.14
N SER A 133 -13.46 -4.68 7.14
CA SER A 133 -12.35 -3.89 6.57
C SER A 133 -11.97 -2.68 7.41
N TYR A 134 -12.92 -2.12 8.16
CA TYR A 134 -12.72 -0.86 8.92
C TYR A 134 -11.64 -1.02 10.00
N GLY A 135 -10.53 -0.28 9.85
CA GLY A 135 -9.38 -0.36 10.74
C GLY A 135 -8.53 -1.64 10.60
N ALA A 136 -8.81 -2.50 9.61
CA ALA A 136 -8.03 -3.70 9.36
C ALA A 136 -6.65 -3.38 8.77
N ASN A 137 -5.70 -4.32 8.94
CA ASN A 137 -4.38 -4.20 8.36
C ASN A 137 -4.46 -4.23 6.82
N ILE A 138 -3.77 -3.30 6.16
CA ILE A 138 -3.77 -3.17 4.70
C ILE A 138 -3.21 -4.41 3.98
N ILE A 139 -2.30 -5.16 4.61
CA ILE A 139 -1.76 -6.41 4.06
C ILE A 139 -2.85 -7.48 4.05
N ASP A 140 -3.61 -7.62 5.15
CA ASP A 140 -4.69 -8.59 5.24
C ASP A 140 -5.81 -8.26 4.24
N ILE A 141 -6.15 -6.98 4.10
CA ILE A 141 -7.10 -6.51 3.07
C ILE A 141 -6.57 -6.87 1.67
N GLY A 142 -5.30 -6.58 1.39
CA GLY A 142 -4.66 -6.89 0.11
C GLY A 142 -4.74 -8.38 -0.24
N GLN A 143 -4.45 -9.25 0.72
CA GLN A 143 -4.50 -10.70 0.54
C GLN A 143 -5.92 -11.22 0.34
N ILE A 144 -6.87 -10.77 1.15
CA ILE A 144 -8.24 -11.30 1.15
C ILE A 144 -9.07 -10.74 -0.01
N LEU A 145 -9.01 -9.43 -0.25
CA LEU A 145 -9.85 -8.78 -1.27
C LEU A 145 -9.19 -8.73 -2.64
N PHE A 146 -7.89 -8.46 -2.68
CA PHE A 146 -7.17 -8.27 -3.95
C PHE A 146 -6.32 -9.47 -4.35
N LYS A 147 -6.40 -10.58 -3.60
CA LYS A 147 -5.66 -11.83 -3.88
C LYS A 147 -4.15 -11.60 -4.01
N MET A 148 -3.62 -10.62 -3.24
CA MET A 148 -2.21 -10.30 -3.25
C MET A 148 -1.40 -11.48 -2.70
N GLU A 149 -0.50 -12.01 -3.48
CA GLU A 149 0.38 -13.11 -3.09
C GLU A 149 1.61 -12.58 -2.36
N GLY A 150 1.64 -12.79 -1.04
CA GLY A 150 2.80 -12.39 -0.23
C GLY A 150 2.80 -10.91 0.17
N ASN A 151 3.83 -10.54 0.92
CA ASN A 151 4.00 -9.20 1.50
C ASN A 151 5.38 -8.58 1.20
N ILE A 152 6.16 -9.24 0.34
CA ILE A 152 7.47 -8.77 -0.13
C ILE A 152 7.57 -8.93 -1.66
N GLY A 153 8.52 -8.21 -2.26
CA GLY A 153 8.76 -8.33 -3.70
C GLY A 153 9.27 -9.71 -4.11
N GLU A 154 8.85 -10.23 -5.25
CA GLU A 154 9.17 -11.58 -5.74
C GLU A 154 10.67 -11.83 -5.87
N ARG A 155 11.48 -10.85 -6.29
CA ARG A 155 12.93 -10.97 -6.35
C ARG A 155 13.54 -11.33 -4.99
N ALA A 156 13.11 -10.63 -3.94
CA ALA A 156 13.61 -10.88 -2.58
C ALA A 156 13.11 -12.23 -2.06
N LYS A 157 11.85 -12.56 -2.34
CA LYS A 157 11.25 -13.85 -2.00
C LYS A 157 12.01 -15.01 -2.64
N ASP A 158 12.26 -14.96 -3.95
CA ASP A 158 13.00 -15.99 -4.67
C ASP A 158 14.41 -16.23 -4.12
N GLU A 159 15.14 -15.15 -3.81
CA GLU A 159 16.48 -15.24 -3.26
C GLU A 159 16.47 -15.88 -1.86
N ILE A 160 15.55 -15.44 -1.02
CA ILE A 160 15.41 -15.96 0.36
C ILE A 160 14.98 -17.44 0.33
N GLU A 161 13.97 -17.79 -0.47
CA GLU A 161 13.46 -19.16 -0.53
C GLU A 161 14.46 -20.16 -1.11
N LYS A 162 15.29 -19.75 -2.06
CA LYS A 162 16.42 -20.58 -2.53
C LYS A 162 17.36 -20.95 -1.39
N LEU A 163 17.65 -20.02 -0.50
CA LEU A 163 18.53 -20.28 0.65
C LEU A 163 17.83 -21.07 1.77
N LEU A 164 16.53 -20.82 2.00
CA LEU A 164 15.73 -21.58 2.97
C LEU A 164 15.59 -23.05 2.57
N ASN A 165 15.47 -23.34 1.29
CA ASN A 165 15.34 -24.69 0.74
C ASN A 165 16.68 -25.40 0.55
N SER A 166 17.80 -24.68 0.68
CA SER A 166 19.14 -25.27 0.59
C SER A 166 19.51 -25.98 1.88
N ASN A 167 20.13 -27.16 1.75
CA ASN A 167 20.75 -27.90 2.86
C ASN A 167 22.28 -27.89 2.78
N SER A 168 22.86 -27.04 1.93
CA SER A 168 24.28 -26.96 1.72
C SER A 168 24.96 -26.10 2.78
N LYS A 169 25.97 -26.65 3.43
CA LYS A 169 26.83 -25.91 4.40
C LYS A 169 27.55 -24.72 3.73
N LYS A 170 27.71 -24.74 2.41
CA LYS A 170 28.31 -23.63 1.64
C LYS A 170 27.44 -22.38 1.64
N ASP A 171 26.15 -22.52 1.96
CA ASP A 171 25.21 -21.39 1.95
C ASP A 171 25.14 -20.67 3.31
N ILE A 172 25.85 -21.15 4.34
CA ILE A 172 25.95 -20.49 5.66
C ILE A 172 26.42 -19.04 5.50
N GLU A 173 27.53 -18.83 4.81
CA GLU A 173 28.09 -17.48 4.58
C GLU A 173 27.12 -16.57 3.79
N LYS A 174 26.40 -17.17 2.82
CA LYS A 174 25.39 -16.42 2.04
C LYS A 174 24.19 -16.02 2.91
N ILE A 175 23.72 -16.93 3.78
CA ILE A 175 22.63 -16.65 4.71
C ILE A 175 23.05 -15.57 5.73
N GLU A 176 24.27 -15.64 6.27
CA GLU A 176 24.79 -14.61 7.18
C GLU A 176 24.88 -13.25 6.51
N ARG A 177 25.38 -13.20 5.27
CA ARG A 177 25.42 -11.96 4.49
C ARG A 177 24.00 -11.42 4.21
N LEU A 178 23.09 -12.27 3.74
CA LEU A 178 21.73 -11.86 3.46
C LEU A 178 20.98 -11.38 4.71
N LEU A 179 21.25 -11.99 5.88
CA LEU A 179 20.70 -11.55 7.16
C LEU A 179 21.10 -10.12 7.56
N SER A 180 22.22 -9.59 7.07
CA SER A 180 22.61 -8.21 7.30
C SER A 180 21.79 -7.23 6.46
N GLU A 181 21.20 -7.69 5.34
CA GLU A 181 20.46 -6.88 4.37
C GLU A 181 18.93 -7.02 4.53
N VAL A 182 18.43 -8.20 4.93
CA VAL A 182 17.01 -8.48 5.09
C VAL A 182 16.41 -7.67 6.24
N GLY A 183 15.31 -6.96 5.95
CA GLY A 183 14.55 -6.18 6.92
C GLY A 183 13.92 -7.04 8.04
N PRO A 184 13.37 -6.41 9.08
CA PRO A 184 12.66 -7.12 10.14
C PRO A 184 11.38 -7.77 9.58
N GLY A 185 11.10 -9.00 10.02
CA GLY A 185 9.90 -9.73 9.59
C GLY A 185 10.07 -11.24 9.62
N GLU A 186 9.07 -11.95 9.12
CA GLU A 186 9.01 -13.41 9.10
C GLU A 186 10.23 -14.03 8.40
N TYR A 187 10.58 -13.54 7.22
CA TYR A 187 11.69 -14.09 6.43
C TYR A 187 13.04 -13.97 7.14
N ARG A 188 13.27 -12.88 7.88
CA ARG A 188 14.46 -12.72 8.70
C ARG A 188 14.51 -13.77 9.82
N TRP A 189 13.37 -14.05 10.45
CA TRP A 189 13.27 -15.08 11.47
C TRP A 189 13.51 -16.47 10.87
N ARG A 190 12.90 -16.80 9.74
CA ARG A 190 13.08 -18.08 9.03
C ARG A 190 14.54 -18.31 8.62
N LEU A 191 15.22 -17.29 8.11
CA LEU A 191 16.66 -17.36 7.77
C LEU A 191 17.53 -17.61 9.01
N ARG A 192 17.23 -16.97 10.14
CA ARG A 192 17.94 -17.23 11.40
C ARG A 192 17.76 -18.66 11.89
N ALA A 193 16.54 -19.17 11.83
CA ALA A 193 16.25 -20.56 12.19
C ALA A 193 17.01 -21.53 11.28
N LYS A 194 17.03 -21.28 9.97
CA LYS A 194 17.78 -22.08 9.00
C LYS A 194 19.28 -22.05 9.24
N LEU A 195 19.82 -20.88 9.55
CA LEU A 195 21.24 -20.74 9.90
C LEU A 195 21.60 -21.58 11.12
N GLN A 196 20.79 -21.54 12.18
CA GLN A 196 21.00 -22.35 13.39
C GLN A 196 20.93 -23.85 13.09
N GLU A 197 19.98 -24.28 12.25
CA GLU A 197 19.86 -25.66 11.79
C GLU A 197 21.17 -26.14 11.11
N LEU A 198 21.67 -25.39 10.13
CA LEU A 198 22.87 -25.71 9.38
C LEU A 198 24.14 -25.69 10.26
N MET A 199 24.21 -24.78 11.25
CA MET A 199 25.30 -24.71 12.21
C MET A 199 25.25 -25.87 13.21
N SER A 200 24.08 -26.31 13.66
CA SER A 200 23.95 -27.44 14.61
C SER A 200 24.37 -28.77 13.97
N GLN A 201 24.14 -28.94 12.68
CA GLN A 201 24.67 -30.07 11.91
C GLN A 201 26.22 -30.09 11.84
N LYS A 202 26.89 -29.00 12.19
CA LYS A 202 28.36 -28.88 12.28
C LYS A 202 28.92 -29.45 13.62
N LYS A 203 28.09 -29.62 14.67
CA LYS A 203 28.51 -29.97 16.02
C LYS A 203 28.48 -31.48 16.37
N VAL A 204 28.06 -32.35 15.46
CA VAL A 204 28.03 -33.80 15.76
C VAL A 204 29.18 -34.53 15.06
N THR A 205 30.41 -34.21 15.47
CA THR A 205 31.55 -35.12 15.45
C THR A 205 32.29 -34.91 16.75
N VAL A 206 31.69 -35.34 17.85
CA VAL A 206 32.47 -35.62 19.08
C VAL A 206 33.21 -36.90 18.80
N PRO A 207 34.56 -36.91 18.82
CA PRO A 207 35.28 -38.17 18.77
C PRO A 207 34.97 -38.94 20.07
N VAL A 208 34.32 -40.08 19.92
CA VAL A 208 34.14 -41.02 21.04
C VAL A 208 35.51 -41.45 21.49
N CYS A 209 35.97 -40.96 22.63
CA CYS A 209 37.20 -41.43 23.27
C CYS A 209 36.98 -42.89 23.66
N PRO A 210 37.78 -43.83 23.13
CA PRO A 210 37.65 -45.23 23.51
C PRO A 210 38.15 -45.38 24.95
N LEU A 211 37.23 -45.56 25.88
CA LEU A 211 37.54 -45.97 27.26
C LEU A 211 38.16 -47.37 27.21
N VAL A 212 39.46 -47.42 27.30
CA VAL A 212 40.23 -48.67 27.53
C VAL A 212 39.89 -49.17 28.93
N ARG A 213 39.01 -50.16 29.02
CA ARG A 213 38.80 -50.94 30.24
C ARG A 213 40.01 -51.82 30.49
N LYS A 214 40.98 -51.34 31.32
CA LYS A 214 41.96 -52.22 31.94
C LYS A 214 41.26 -53.12 33.00
N ARG A 215 41.02 -54.37 32.64
CA ARG A 215 40.71 -55.42 33.65
C ARG A 215 41.93 -55.63 34.58
N ARG A 216 41.83 -55.22 35.83
CA ARG A 216 42.72 -55.71 36.88
C ARG A 216 42.29 -57.12 37.20
N LYS A 217 43.21 -58.09 36.92
CA LYS A 217 43.21 -59.42 37.55
C LYS A 217 43.76 -59.25 38.94
N TYR A 218 43.00 -59.63 39.93
CA TYR A 218 43.54 -59.96 41.24
C TYR A 218 43.49 -61.48 41.42
N ALA A 219 44.63 -62.05 41.81
CA ALA A 219 44.79 -63.41 42.22
C ALA A 219 44.22 -63.62 43.60
#